data_5ac2b971f3a4cafaf770326a3b4c1a99
#
_entry.id   5ac2b971f3a4cafaf770326a3b4c1a99
#
_cell.length_a   1.000
_cell.length_b   1.000
_cell.length_c   1.000
_cell.angle_alpha   90.00
_cell.angle_beta   90.00
_cell.angle_gamma   90.00
#
_symmetry.space_group_name_H-M   'P 1'
#
loop_
_entity.id
_entity.type
_entity.pdbx_description
1 polymer ?
#
loop_
_entity_poly.entity_id
_entity_poly.type
_entity_poly.pdbx_seq_one_letter_code
_entity_poly.pdbx_strand_id
1 'polypeptide(L)'
;DATEREVGGDSFEMAYYAFRDPRYAAFIRMSPGRNDLIYGVPELPEVEPGDVRGAYADNAGALMLRSTQQEPREKIQAVLKYGTHGGYHGHFDRTAMLSLMRYGRSFYNPEMVWYSYAPYMYNFYVQSSISKNMVTVDLKQQETDDSKRSLFYTGDLFQAGCVEGTAAWSYPAYGGLRHSMRGPRDFKEKTEWEARYFPVPEKHPGFGVLTGFTEPVFQRRLMVVTDDYVVLADYDKSTENKQHRFDLLFQIKGLLGLSADKKEFISHQAQLDTDALSAAPLVTDINQYSVTGTLKASFLTKFGPEADNRGTRMYGESGNLYMDIYNAWPNIQRIAYTGRAPEDHGTQRNLKYMVEGDGKLLAEGSFGAWILGEGKVDVDITGIRKLTLSSATQHANRSKTLFWAEAVLETKDGKQ
;
A
#
# COMPACT_ATOMS: atom_id res chain seq x y z
N ASP A 1 4.02 4.16 3.83
CA ASP A 1 3.77 4.58 2.43
C ASP A 1 4.93 4.13 1.55
N ALA A 2 4.97 2.82 1.28
CA ALA A 2 5.87 2.28 0.26
C ALA A 2 5.31 2.66 -1.12
N THR A 3 5.22 3.93 -1.38
CA THR A 3 4.93 4.39 -2.71
C THR A 3 6.21 4.37 -3.50
N GLU A 4 6.15 3.94 -4.73
CA GLU A 4 7.16 4.13 -5.76
C GLU A 4 7.37 5.65 -5.97
N ARG A 5 7.74 6.36 -4.92
CA ARG A 5 8.21 7.74 -5.06
C ARG A 5 9.67 7.66 -5.45
N GLU A 6 9.99 8.29 -6.53
CA GLU A 6 11.37 8.69 -6.78
C GLU A 6 11.85 9.41 -5.52
N VAL A 7 12.90 8.91 -4.92
CA VAL A 7 13.54 9.61 -3.81
C VAL A 7 14.09 10.89 -4.41
N GLY A 8 13.56 12.03 -3.99
CA GLY A 8 13.98 13.32 -4.50
C GLY A 8 15.48 13.53 -4.28
N GLY A 9 16.16 14.09 -5.25
CA GLY A 9 17.58 14.40 -5.21
C GLY A 9 17.98 15.22 -3.99
N ASP A 10 17.08 16.05 -3.49
CA ASP A 10 17.27 16.96 -2.34
C ASP A 10 17.82 16.28 -1.08
N SER A 11 17.32 15.09 -0.75
CA SER A 11 17.79 14.35 0.43
C SER A 11 19.23 13.87 0.28
N PHE A 12 19.62 13.46 -0.92
CA PHE A 12 20.99 13.03 -1.21
C PHE A 12 21.93 14.22 -1.35
N GLU A 13 21.46 15.36 -1.87
CA GLU A 13 22.24 16.61 -1.90
C GLU A 13 22.58 17.07 -0.49
N MET A 14 21.60 17.07 0.41
CA MET A 14 21.81 17.42 1.81
C MET A 14 22.79 16.45 2.47
N ALA A 15 22.66 15.15 2.22
CA ALA A 15 23.56 14.13 2.77
C ALA A 15 24.99 14.29 2.21
N TYR A 16 25.14 14.53 0.90
CA TYR A 16 26.45 14.78 0.31
C TYR A 16 27.09 16.07 0.85
N TYR A 17 26.30 17.14 0.99
CA TYR A 17 26.78 18.38 1.59
C TYR A 17 27.34 18.16 3.01
N ALA A 18 26.60 17.40 3.83
CA ALA A 18 26.96 17.16 5.22
C ALA A 18 28.14 16.18 5.39
N PHE A 19 28.17 15.10 4.61
CA PHE A 19 29.08 13.98 4.84
C PHE A 19 30.21 13.85 3.80
N ARG A 20 30.08 14.49 2.64
CA ARG A 20 31.01 14.41 1.51
C ARG A 20 31.29 12.98 1.05
N ASP A 21 30.39 12.04 1.30
CA ASP A 21 30.50 10.68 0.85
C ASP A 21 30.13 10.56 -0.63
N PRO A 22 31.06 10.11 -1.50
CA PRO A 22 30.83 10.06 -2.95
C PRO A 22 29.66 9.14 -3.35
N ARG A 23 29.26 8.20 -2.51
CA ARG A 23 28.11 7.34 -2.79
C ARG A 23 26.82 8.14 -2.95
N TYR A 24 26.64 9.24 -2.23
CA TYR A 24 25.48 10.13 -2.41
C TYR A 24 25.49 10.83 -3.75
N ALA A 25 26.67 11.15 -4.28
CA ALA A 25 26.79 11.80 -5.59
C ALA A 25 26.22 10.96 -6.72
N ALA A 26 26.40 9.64 -6.68
CA ALA A 26 25.83 8.72 -7.67
C ALA A 26 24.28 8.82 -7.70
N PHE A 27 23.63 8.83 -6.54
CA PHE A 27 22.18 8.95 -6.45
C PHE A 27 21.68 10.32 -6.86
N ILE A 28 22.39 11.40 -6.55
CA ILE A 28 22.02 12.75 -6.97
C ILE A 28 22.01 12.84 -8.50
N ARG A 29 22.98 12.24 -9.19
CA ARG A 29 23.03 12.23 -10.66
C ARG A 29 21.87 11.45 -11.30
N MET A 30 21.40 10.41 -10.64
CA MET A 30 20.27 9.59 -11.10
C MET A 30 18.91 10.26 -10.85
N SER A 31 18.86 11.27 -10.00
CA SER A 31 17.62 11.90 -9.58
C SER A 31 17.31 13.13 -10.42
N PRO A 32 16.09 13.30 -10.91
CA PRO A 32 15.69 14.54 -11.54
C PRO A 32 15.61 15.68 -10.52
N GLY A 33 15.97 16.87 -10.91
CA GLY A 33 15.75 18.08 -10.09
C GLY A 33 16.82 18.34 -9.04
N ARG A 34 18.02 18.61 -9.47
CA ARG A 34 19.13 19.01 -8.60
C ARG A 34 18.96 20.45 -8.11
N ASN A 35 19.30 20.71 -6.84
CA ASN A 35 19.18 22.03 -6.24
C ASN A 35 20.52 22.58 -5.77
N ASP A 36 21.39 22.95 -6.71
CA ASP A 36 22.73 23.50 -6.45
C ASP A 36 22.67 24.84 -5.70
N LEU A 37 21.55 25.55 -5.78
CA LEU A 37 21.40 26.86 -5.16
C LEU A 37 21.38 26.75 -3.62
N ILE A 38 20.78 25.70 -3.09
CA ILE A 38 20.66 25.54 -1.62
C ILE A 38 21.93 24.94 -1.03
N TYR A 39 22.47 23.90 -1.63
CA TYR A 39 23.56 23.13 -1.02
C TYR A 39 24.93 23.46 -1.56
N GLY A 40 25.03 24.26 -2.59
CA GLY A 40 26.30 24.79 -3.11
C GLY A 40 27.29 23.71 -3.54
N VAL A 41 26.81 22.62 -4.13
CA VAL A 41 27.66 21.52 -4.62
C VAL A 41 27.60 21.48 -6.15
N PRO A 42 28.34 22.37 -6.84
CA PRO A 42 28.28 22.49 -8.30
C PRO A 42 28.89 21.29 -9.02
N GLU A 43 29.88 20.65 -8.42
CA GLU A 43 30.59 19.51 -8.99
C GLU A 43 30.41 18.27 -8.11
N LEU A 44 29.90 17.22 -8.71
CA LEU A 44 29.74 15.92 -8.04
C LEU A 44 30.81 14.97 -8.60
N PRO A 45 31.50 14.20 -7.74
CA PRO A 45 32.44 13.19 -8.21
C PRO A 45 31.74 12.15 -9.10
N GLU A 46 32.48 11.65 -10.09
CA GLU A 46 32.03 10.55 -10.92
C GLU A 46 32.19 9.23 -10.17
N VAL A 47 31.10 8.74 -9.65
CA VAL A 47 31.05 7.48 -8.88
C VAL A 47 29.84 6.70 -9.38
N GLU A 48 30.08 5.46 -9.76
CA GLU A 48 29.01 4.52 -10.06
C GLU A 48 28.29 4.09 -8.78
N PRO A 49 26.97 3.93 -8.80
CA PRO A 49 26.25 3.32 -7.69
C PRO A 49 26.78 1.91 -7.49
N GLY A 50 27.32 1.64 -6.31
CA GLY A 50 27.76 0.29 -5.98
C GLY A 50 26.64 -0.73 -6.03
N ASP A 51 26.96 -2.00 -6.25
CA ASP A 51 25.98 -3.08 -6.18
C ASP A 51 25.56 -3.31 -4.73
N VAL A 52 24.40 -2.77 -4.36
CA VAL A 52 23.82 -2.93 -3.03
C VAL A 52 22.95 -4.18 -3.02
N ARG A 53 23.44 -5.27 -2.44
CA ARG A 53 22.73 -6.54 -2.29
C ARG A 53 21.72 -6.55 -1.16
N GLY A 54 21.86 -5.66 -0.22
CA GLY A 54 20.94 -5.48 0.87
C GLY A 54 21.32 -4.32 1.76
N ALA A 55 20.36 -3.84 2.52
CA ALA A 55 20.54 -2.79 3.50
C ALA A 55 19.52 -2.95 4.64
N TYR A 56 19.83 -2.39 5.79
CA TYR A 56 18.89 -2.28 6.89
C TYR A 56 19.03 -0.92 7.58
N ALA A 57 17.94 -0.51 8.20
CA ALA A 57 17.90 0.72 8.98
C ALA A 57 17.17 0.42 10.29
N ASP A 58 17.92 0.07 11.34
CA ASP A 58 17.33 -0.36 12.61
C ASP A 58 16.48 0.74 13.26
N ASN A 59 16.83 2.01 13.10
CA ASN A 59 16.05 3.14 13.59
C ASN A 59 14.74 3.39 12.80
N ALA A 60 14.69 2.98 11.53
CA ALA A 60 13.50 3.06 10.70
C ALA A 60 12.71 1.75 10.69
N GLY A 61 13.35 0.67 11.10
CA GLY A 61 12.75 -0.65 11.13
C GLY A 61 12.46 -1.21 9.74
N ALA A 62 13.41 -1.09 8.82
CA ALA A 62 13.30 -1.63 7.47
C ALA A 62 14.54 -2.45 7.11
N LEU A 63 14.30 -3.62 6.50
CA LEU A 63 15.33 -4.49 5.98
C LEU A 63 15.02 -4.77 4.51
N MET A 64 15.93 -4.40 3.63
CA MET A 64 15.84 -4.59 2.20
C MET A 64 16.86 -5.63 1.74
N LEU A 65 16.42 -6.56 0.92
CA LEU A 65 17.28 -7.53 0.24
C LEU A 65 17.10 -7.41 -1.27
N ARG A 66 18.19 -7.57 -2.00
CA ARG A 66 18.21 -7.52 -3.48
C ARG A 66 18.96 -8.71 -4.04
N SER A 67 18.50 -9.23 -5.15
CA SER A 67 19.19 -10.28 -5.91
C SER A 67 20.48 -9.75 -6.54
N THR A 68 21.29 -10.67 -7.06
CA THR A 68 22.63 -10.37 -7.63
C THR A 68 22.60 -10.14 -9.15
N GLN A 69 21.43 -10.19 -9.79
CA GLN A 69 21.26 -9.94 -11.21
C GLN A 69 21.98 -8.65 -11.64
N GLN A 70 22.67 -8.70 -12.78
CA GLN A 70 23.43 -7.56 -13.29
C GLN A 70 22.49 -6.49 -13.90
N GLU A 71 21.49 -6.95 -14.67
CA GLU A 71 20.51 -6.05 -15.24
C GLU A 71 19.58 -5.51 -14.14
N PRO A 72 19.52 -4.18 -13.93
CA PRO A 72 18.72 -3.60 -12.84
C PRO A 72 17.24 -3.98 -12.86
N ARG A 73 16.66 -4.14 -14.05
CA ARG A 73 15.24 -4.54 -14.19
C ARG A 73 15.00 -6.00 -13.82
N GLU A 74 16.00 -6.86 -13.92
CA GLU A 74 15.90 -8.26 -13.55
C GLU A 74 16.05 -8.48 -12.03
N LYS A 75 16.59 -7.49 -11.32
CA LYS A 75 16.78 -7.58 -9.87
C LYS A 75 15.46 -7.76 -9.14
N ILE A 76 15.43 -8.76 -8.26
CA ILE A 76 14.39 -8.89 -7.25
C ILE A 76 14.78 -8.00 -6.08
N GLN A 77 13.85 -7.21 -5.58
CA GLN A 77 13.98 -6.44 -4.34
C GLN A 77 12.80 -6.73 -3.44
N ALA A 78 13.07 -7.07 -2.19
CA ALA A 78 12.03 -7.30 -1.19
C ALA A 78 12.37 -6.57 0.11
N VAL A 79 11.33 -6.10 0.82
CA VAL A 79 11.48 -5.32 2.05
C VAL A 79 10.65 -5.92 3.16
N LEU A 80 11.28 -6.14 4.32
CA LEU A 80 10.61 -6.50 5.58
C LEU A 80 10.54 -5.31 6.52
N LYS A 81 9.44 -5.20 7.23
CA LYS A 81 9.22 -4.22 8.30
C LYS A 81 9.54 -4.83 9.67
N TYR A 82 10.23 -4.05 10.52
CA TYR A 82 10.46 -4.34 11.93
C TYR A 82 10.58 -3.03 12.73
N GLY A 83 11.10 -3.10 13.96
CA GLY A 83 11.30 -1.92 14.81
C GLY A 83 10.02 -1.49 15.52
N THR A 84 9.89 -0.20 15.74
CA THR A 84 8.80 0.40 16.48
C THR A 84 7.57 0.63 15.61
N HIS A 85 6.42 0.89 16.25
CA HIS A 85 5.18 1.23 15.55
C HIS A 85 5.29 2.53 14.72
N GLY A 86 6.16 3.46 15.08
CA GLY A 86 6.30 4.73 14.36
C GLY A 86 5.28 5.81 14.74
N GLY A 87 4.52 5.63 15.81
CA GLY A 87 3.63 6.63 16.35
C GLY A 87 2.42 6.93 15.47
N TYR A 88 2.08 8.20 15.27
CA TYR A 88 0.87 8.66 14.59
C TYR A 88 0.72 8.13 13.14
N HIS A 89 1.83 8.03 12.43
CA HIS A 89 1.85 7.51 11.05
C HIS A 89 2.17 6.01 10.98
N GLY A 90 2.32 5.36 12.12
CA GLY A 90 2.67 3.95 12.20
C GLY A 90 1.56 3.04 11.70
N HIS A 91 1.97 1.89 11.17
CA HIS A 91 1.09 0.79 10.83
C HIS A 91 1.37 -0.38 11.76
N PHE A 92 0.41 -1.28 11.90
CA PHE A 92 0.53 -2.49 12.72
C PHE A 92 1.03 -3.63 11.83
N ASP A 93 2.28 -3.55 11.44
CA ASP A 93 2.87 -4.29 10.32
C ASP A 93 4.27 -4.88 10.61
N ARG A 94 4.67 -4.95 11.87
CA ARG A 94 5.98 -5.53 12.21
C ARG A 94 5.98 -7.02 11.87
N THR A 95 7.01 -7.47 11.15
CA THR A 95 7.16 -8.72 10.42
C THR A 95 6.46 -8.79 9.04
N ALA A 96 5.81 -7.73 8.59
CA ALA A 96 5.20 -7.72 7.27
C ALA A 96 6.25 -7.59 6.14
N MET A 97 5.98 -8.25 5.02
CA MET A 97 6.64 -7.92 3.76
C MET A 97 5.96 -6.69 3.16
N LEU A 98 6.69 -5.56 3.12
CA LEU A 98 6.15 -4.29 2.63
C LEU A 98 6.19 -4.16 1.12
N SER A 99 7.18 -4.78 0.49
CA SER A 99 7.41 -4.60 -0.94
C SER A 99 8.06 -5.85 -1.52
N LEU A 100 7.68 -6.17 -2.73
CA LEU A 100 8.32 -7.16 -3.59
C LEU A 100 8.32 -6.60 -5.01
N MET A 101 9.50 -6.40 -5.57
CA MET A 101 9.69 -5.77 -6.88
C MET A 101 10.56 -6.64 -7.78
N ARG A 102 10.24 -6.66 -9.06
CA ARG A 102 11.04 -7.15 -10.18
C ARG A 102 10.61 -6.44 -11.46
N TYR A 103 11.48 -6.38 -12.45
CA TYR A 103 11.22 -5.71 -13.74
C TYR A 103 10.89 -4.21 -13.58
N GLY A 104 11.39 -3.58 -12.50
CA GLY A 104 11.06 -2.20 -12.17
C GLY A 104 9.59 -2.01 -11.75
N ARG A 105 8.90 -3.06 -11.33
CA ARG A 105 7.48 -3.01 -10.92
C ARG A 105 7.27 -3.69 -9.58
N SER A 106 6.35 -3.16 -8.80
CA SER A 106 5.90 -3.78 -7.56
C SER A 106 4.81 -4.80 -7.83
N PHE A 107 5.00 -6.02 -7.32
CA PHE A 107 3.96 -7.06 -7.29
C PHE A 107 2.99 -6.86 -6.14
N TYR A 108 3.49 -6.33 -5.04
CA TYR A 108 2.72 -5.93 -3.92
C TYR A 108 2.68 -4.42 -3.89
N ASN A 109 1.57 -3.90 -4.25
CA ASN A 109 1.24 -2.51 -4.06
C ASN A 109 0.16 -2.50 -2.98
N PRO A 110 0.53 -2.28 -1.69
CA PRO A 110 -0.47 -2.03 -0.67
C PRO A 110 -1.20 -0.80 -1.12
N GLU A 111 -2.38 -1.02 -1.63
CA GLU A 111 -3.14 0.00 -2.29
C GLU A 111 -3.15 1.27 -1.47
N MET A 112 -2.85 2.32 -2.11
CA MET A 112 -2.93 3.65 -1.55
C MET A 112 -4.39 4.02 -1.41
N VAL A 113 -5.09 3.12 -0.74
CA VAL A 113 -6.46 3.21 -0.40
C VAL A 113 -6.55 4.30 0.64
N TRP A 114 -7.34 5.30 0.42
CA TRP A 114 -7.61 6.37 1.38
C TRP A 114 -6.39 7.14 1.88
N TYR A 115 -5.89 7.97 1.04
CA TYR A 115 -4.72 8.83 1.29
C TYR A 115 -4.86 9.88 2.39
N SER A 116 -5.99 10.00 3.00
CA SER A 116 -6.21 10.92 4.09
C SER A 116 -6.11 10.18 5.42
N TYR A 117 -5.43 10.75 6.37
CA TYR A 117 -5.37 10.24 7.75
C TYR A 117 -6.69 10.39 8.52
N ALA A 118 -7.68 11.05 7.93
CA ALA A 118 -8.97 11.29 8.56
C ALA A 118 -10.02 10.21 8.29
N PRO A 119 -10.10 9.56 7.13
CA PRO A 119 -11.12 8.57 6.86
C PRO A 119 -11.03 7.37 7.79
N TYR A 120 -12.19 6.84 8.13
CA TYR A 120 -12.35 5.60 8.87
C TYR A 120 -11.54 4.45 8.25
N MET A 121 -11.62 4.26 6.94
CA MET A 121 -10.93 3.19 6.24
C MET A 121 -9.41 3.26 6.38
N TYR A 122 -8.83 4.45 6.40
CA TYR A 122 -7.40 4.57 6.64
C TYR A 122 -7.03 4.08 8.04
N ASN A 123 -7.70 4.60 9.06
CA ASN A 123 -7.37 4.30 10.45
C ASN A 123 -7.73 2.88 10.86
N PHE A 124 -8.82 2.35 10.33
CA PHE A 124 -9.35 1.08 10.76
C PHE A 124 -8.83 -0.10 9.93
N TYR A 125 -8.71 0.08 8.61
CA TYR A 125 -8.26 -0.99 7.72
C TYR A 125 -6.80 -0.81 7.27
N VAL A 126 -6.48 0.33 6.63
CA VAL A 126 -5.16 0.49 5.99
C VAL A 126 -4.00 0.41 6.98
N GLN A 127 -4.15 0.91 8.20
CA GLN A 127 -3.13 0.78 9.24
C GLN A 127 -3.14 -0.58 9.94
N SER A 128 -4.18 -1.40 9.76
CA SER A 128 -4.33 -2.67 10.47
C SER A 128 -3.41 -3.77 9.94
N SER A 129 -3.16 -4.77 10.79
CA SER A 129 -2.38 -5.96 10.42
C SER A 129 -3.05 -6.80 9.34
N ILE A 130 -4.39 -6.83 9.30
CA ILE A 130 -5.14 -7.64 8.33
C ILE A 130 -4.97 -7.16 6.89
N SER A 131 -4.58 -5.90 6.68
CA SER A 131 -4.31 -5.33 5.37
C SER A 131 -2.88 -5.57 4.87
N LYS A 132 -2.07 -6.36 5.59
CA LYS A 132 -0.64 -6.53 5.33
C LYS A 132 -0.30 -7.94 4.85
N ASN A 133 0.90 -8.09 4.26
CA ASN A 133 1.48 -9.39 3.92
C ASN A 133 2.24 -9.94 5.12
N MET A 134 1.52 -10.52 6.05
CA MET A 134 2.07 -11.06 7.29
C MET A 134 1.20 -12.17 7.84
N VAL A 135 1.67 -12.84 8.88
CA VAL A 135 0.84 -13.73 9.68
C VAL A 135 0.09 -12.91 10.71
N THR A 136 -1.24 -13.02 10.73
CA THR A 136 -2.10 -12.45 11.77
C THR A 136 -2.52 -13.50 12.77
N VAL A 137 -2.80 -13.08 14.01
CA VAL A 137 -3.25 -13.95 15.08
C VAL A 137 -4.71 -13.63 15.40
N ASP A 138 -5.57 -14.65 15.32
CA ASP A 138 -7.02 -14.58 15.61
C ASP A 138 -7.74 -13.46 14.83
N LEU A 139 -7.27 -13.13 13.62
CA LEU A 139 -7.73 -12.00 12.80
C LEU A 139 -7.72 -10.64 13.52
N LYS A 140 -6.88 -10.50 14.53
CA LYS A 140 -6.73 -9.30 15.35
C LYS A 140 -5.61 -8.41 14.84
N GLN A 141 -5.48 -7.26 15.45
CA GLN A 141 -4.42 -6.31 15.18
C GLN A 141 -3.25 -6.53 16.14
N GLN A 142 -2.05 -6.53 15.59
CA GLN A 142 -0.82 -6.60 16.37
C GLN A 142 -0.71 -5.40 17.31
N GLU A 143 -0.25 -5.63 18.55
CA GLU A 143 0.06 -4.54 19.48
C GLU A 143 1.32 -3.76 19.03
N THR A 144 1.55 -2.63 19.70
CA THR A 144 2.65 -1.71 19.35
C THR A 144 4.01 -2.12 19.86
N ASP A 145 4.13 -3.32 20.40
CA ASP A 145 5.40 -3.87 20.86
C ASP A 145 6.46 -3.84 19.77
N ASP A 146 7.69 -3.63 20.19
CA ASP A 146 8.81 -3.53 19.27
C ASP A 146 9.21 -4.89 18.71
N SER A 147 9.73 -4.85 17.50
CA SER A 147 10.40 -5.99 16.87
C SER A 147 11.81 -5.64 16.46
N LYS A 148 12.64 -6.64 16.22
CA LYS A 148 14.05 -6.46 15.88
C LYS A 148 14.45 -7.31 14.70
N ARG A 149 15.53 -6.89 14.06
CA ARG A 149 16.24 -7.72 13.10
C ARG A 149 17.15 -8.67 13.86
N SER A 150 17.05 -9.96 13.60
CA SER A 150 17.87 -11.01 14.22
C SER A 150 18.92 -11.60 13.27
N LEU A 151 18.75 -11.41 11.95
CA LEU A 151 19.72 -11.84 10.94
C LEU A 151 19.79 -10.81 9.80
N PHE A 152 20.99 -10.61 9.29
CA PHE A 152 21.25 -9.95 8.01
C PHE A 152 22.49 -10.60 7.39
N TYR A 153 22.33 -11.11 6.17
CA TYR A 153 23.38 -11.75 5.42
C TYR A 153 23.30 -11.35 3.95
N THR A 154 24.44 -11.03 3.37
CA THR A 154 24.58 -10.80 1.93
C THR A 154 25.71 -11.66 1.38
N GLY A 155 25.42 -12.44 0.36
CA GLY A 155 26.36 -13.35 -0.28
C GLY A 155 26.23 -13.34 -1.80
N ASP A 156 26.98 -14.20 -2.47
CA ASP A 156 26.98 -14.27 -3.93
C ASP A 156 25.80 -15.07 -4.50
N LEU A 157 25.24 -16.00 -3.72
CA LEU A 157 24.16 -16.87 -4.17
C LEU A 157 22.80 -16.41 -3.66
N PHE A 158 22.73 -15.82 -2.50
CA PHE A 158 21.50 -15.35 -1.91
C PHE A 158 21.74 -14.26 -0.85
N GLN A 159 20.69 -13.55 -0.56
CA GLN A 159 20.60 -12.61 0.53
C GLN A 159 19.60 -13.13 1.55
N ALA A 160 19.86 -12.96 2.85
CA ALA A 160 18.92 -13.39 3.88
C ALA A 160 18.77 -12.35 4.97
N GLY A 161 17.55 -12.24 5.48
CA GLY A 161 17.23 -11.39 6.61
C GLY A 161 16.15 -11.99 7.47
N CYS A 162 16.26 -11.82 8.77
CA CYS A 162 15.28 -12.31 9.72
C CYS A 162 14.84 -11.19 10.65
N VAL A 163 13.54 -11.09 10.87
CA VAL A 163 12.94 -10.16 11.82
C VAL A 163 12.07 -10.92 12.80
N GLU A 164 12.05 -10.47 14.06
CA GLU A 164 11.31 -11.13 15.12
C GLU A 164 10.78 -10.15 16.15
N GLY A 165 9.66 -10.50 16.76
CA GLY A 165 9.05 -9.74 17.84
C GLY A 165 8.09 -10.58 18.64
N THR A 166 7.71 -10.08 19.81
CA THR A 166 6.69 -10.68 20.66
C THR A 166 5.66 -9.60 20.95
N ALA A 167 4.43 -9.83 20.55
CA ALA A 167 3.37 -8.86 20.72
C ALA A 167 2.06 -9.55 21.14
N ALA A 168 1.27 -8.88 21.96
CA ALA A 168 -0.13 -9.22 22.12
C ALA A 168 -0.91 -8.77 20.86
N TRP A 169 -2.10 -9.31 20.68
CA TRP A 169 -3.03 -9.00 19.62
C TRP A 169 -4.37 -8.59 20.20
N SER A 170 -5.01 -7.62 19.61
CA SER A 170 -6.29 -7.14 20.12
C SER A 170 -7.18 -6.65 19.00
N TYR A 171 -8.44 -6.40 19.31
CA TYR A 171 -9.33 -5.73 18.38
C TYR A 171 -9.01 -4.24 18.34
N PRO A 172 -8.90 -3.65 17.12
CA PRO A 172 -8.74 -2.23 16.96
C PRO A 172 -10.01 -1.51 17.37
N ALA A 173 -9.87 -0.41 18.06
CA ALA A 173 -10.99 0.47 18.30
C ALA A 173 -11.38 1.19 17.01
N TYR A 174 -12.66 1.32 16.74
CA TYR A 174 -13.15 2.13 15.64
C TYR A 174 -12.65 3.56 15.78
N GLY A 175 -12.05 4.04 14.72
CA GLY A 175 -11.61 5.41 14.63
C GLY A 175 -10.47 5.82 15.51
N GLY A 176 -9.90 4.94 16.22
CA GLY A 176 -8.75 5.21 17.05
C GLY A 176 -7.49 4.62 16.46
N LEU A 177 -6.53 5.46 16.20
CA LEU A 177 -5.17 5.02 16.39
C LEU A 177 -5.01 4.81 17.88
N ARG A 178 -4.58 3.64 18.29
CA ARG A 178 -4.37 3.30 19.70
C ARG A 178 -3.53 4.28 20.45
N HIS A 179 -2.61 4.90 19.76
CA HIS A 179 -1.66 5.88 20.26
C HIS A 179 -1.90 7.25 19.67
N SER A 180 -3.08 7.49 19.10
CA SER A 180 -3.45 8.83 18.69
C SER A 180 -3.58 9.70 19.92
N MET A 181 -2.78 10.73 20.01
CA MET A 181 -2.91 11.77 21.02
C MET A 181 -4.23 12.54 20.93
N ARG A 182 -5.07 12.20 19.98
CA ARG A 182 -6.35 12.87 19.71
C ARG A 182 -7.56 12.20 20.34
N GLY A 183 -7.37 11.06 21.01
CA GLY A 183 -8.49 10.32 21.61
C GLY A 183 -9.42 9.66 20.58
N PRO A 184 -10.55 9.12 21.02
CA PRO A 184 -11.54 8.52 20.13
C PRO A 184 -12.03 9.54 19.11
N ARG A 185 -11.99 9.17 17.84
CA ARG A 185 -12.54 10.03 16.78
C ARG A 185 -14.02 9.75 16.63
N ASP A 186 -14.79 10.83 16.58
CA ASP A 186 -16.18 10.77 16.18
C ASP A 186 -16.23 10.72 14.64
N PHE A 187 -16.51 9.56 14.08
CA PHE A 187 -16.71 9.39 12.64
C PHE A 187 -18.17 9.68 12.25
N LYS A 188 -18.70 10.77 12.75
CA LYS A 188 -20.07 11.19 12.40
C LYS A 188 -20.22 11.45 10.90
N GLU A 189 -19.13 11.87 10.26
CA GLU A 189 -19.14 12.20 8.85
C GLU A 189 -18.47 11.11 8.03
N LYS A 190 -19.21 10.06 7.72
CA LYS A 190 -18.83 9.16 6.65
C LYS A 190 -18.99 9.88 5.33
N THR A 191 -18.05 9.69 4.42
CA THR A 191 -18.30 10.07 3.04
C THR A 191 -19.50 9.26 2.53
N GLU A 192 -20.23 9.79 1.59
CA GLU A 192 -21.37 9.09 0.97
C GLU A 192 -20.97 7.70 0.44
N TRP A 193 -19.74 7.59 -0.04
CA TRP A 193 -19.15 6.35 -0.50
C TRP A 193 -18.92 5.36 0.64
N GLU A 194 -18.30 5.79 1.74
CA GLU A 194 -18.06 4.94 2.92
C GLU A 194 -19.37 4.46 3.54
N ALA A 195 -20.39 5.32 3.60
CA ALA A 195 -21.69 4.94 4.09
C ALA A 195 -22.37 3.86 3.24
N ARG A 196 -22.12 3.88 1.93
CA ARG A 196 -22.71 2.91 0.99
C ARG A 196 -22.08 1.53 1.10
N TYR A 197 -20.76 1.45 1.19
CA TYR A 197 -20.02 0.19 1.11
C TYR A 197 -19.61 -0.35 2.47
N PHE A 198 -19.49 0.49 3.48
CA PHE A 198 -19.01 0.12 4.80
C PHE A 198 -19.94 0.70 5.88
N PRO A 199 -21.05 0.02 6.16
CA PRO A 199 -21.93 0.44 7.25
C PRO A 199 -21.20 0.30 8.59
N VAL A 200 -20.71 1.40 9.11
CA VAL A 200 -20.11 1.45 10.45
C VAL A 200 -21.23 1.74 11.46
N PRO A 201 -21.31 1.00 12.55
CA PRO A 201 -22.22 1.34 13.64
C PRO A 201 -21.98 2.77 14.15
N GLU A 202 -23.01 3.56 14.29
CA GLU A 202 -22.89 4.93 14.80
C GLU A 202 -22.32 4.97 16.23
N LYS A 203 -22.63 3.94 17.03
CA LYS A 203 -22.09 3.76 18.37
C LYS A 203 -21.75 2.29 18.57
N HIS A 204 -20.48 2.03 18.78
CA HIS A 204 -20.03 0.70 19.18
C HIS A 204 -19.48 0.77 20.61
N PRO A 205 -19.82 -0.19 21.52
CA PRO A 205 -19.33 -0.17 22.91
C PRO A 205 -17.80 -0.17 23.01
N GLY A 206 -17.11 -0.76 22.03
CA GLY A 206 -15.66 -0.80 21.94
C GLY A 206 -15.01 0.42 21.25
N PHE A 207 -15.79 1.44 20.92
CA PHE A 207 -15.24 2.62 20.22
C PHE A 207 -14.21 3.35 21.09
N GLY A 208 -13.00 3.47 20.61
CA GLY A 208 -11.90 4.08 21.36
C GLY A 208 -11.30 3.18 22.45
N VAL A 209 -11.77 1.96 22.62
CA VAL A 209 -11.30 1.02 23.63
C VAL A 209 -10.71 -0.21 22.96
N LEU A 210 -9.52 -0.62 23.39
CA LEU A 210 -8.90 -1.86 22.99
C LEU A 210 -9.49 -3.02 23.79
N THR A 211 -9.84 -4.09 23.12
CA THR A 211 -10.46 -5.27 23.75
C THR A 211 -9.90 -6.55 23.18
N GLY A 212 -10.23 -7.66 23.83
CA GLY A 212 -9.93 -8.99 23.31
C GLY A 212 -8.44 -9.29 23.19
N PHE A 213 -7.63 -8.81 24.11
CA PHE A 213 -6.19 -9.08 24.11
C PHE A 213 -5.89 -10.57 24.16
N THR A 214 -4.95 -11.01 23.32
CA THR A 214 -4.27 -12.29 23.51
C THR A 214 -3.14 -12.12 24.52
N GLU A 215 -2.59 -13.25 25.00
CA GLU A 215 -1.24 -13.21 25.54
C GLU A 215 -0.25 -12.82 24.44
N PRO A 216 1.00 -12.45 24.78
CA PRO A 216 2.01 -12.18 23.77
C PRO A 216 2.31 -13.43 22.91
N VAL A 217 2.37 -13.25 21.62
CA VAL A 217 2.73 -14.26 20.63
C VAL A 217 4.07 -13.89 20.01
N PHE A 218 5.02 -14.82 20.07
CA PHE A 218 6.29 -14.67 19.40
C PHE A 218 6.13 -14.95 17.90
N GLN A 219 6.63 -14.06 17.07
CA GLN A 219 6.65 -14.20 15.63
C GLN A 219 8.06 -13.96 15.10
N ARG A 220 8.49 -14.80 14.17
CA ARG A 220 9.75 -14.66 13.45
C ARG A 220 9.51 -14.92 11.97
N ARG A 221 9.99 -14.02 11.14
CA ARG A 221 9.97 -14.18 9.69
C ARG A 221 11.37 -14.12 9.13
N LEU A 222 11.77 -15.17 8.45
CA LEU A 222 12.96 -15.22 7.60
C LEU A 222 12.55 -14.89 6.16
N MET A 223 13.32 -14.04 5.50
CA MET A 223 13.23 -13.79 4.08
C MET A 223 14.58 -14.12 3.43
N VAL A 224 14.54 -14.88 2.34
CA VAL A 224 15.70 -15.16 1.48
C VAL A 224 15.38 -14.71 0.08
N VAL A 225 16.30 -13.97 -0.53
CA VAL A 225 16.19 -13.49 -1.92
C VAL A 225 17.33 -14.11 -2.72
N THR A 226 16.96 -14.80 -3.78
CA THR A 226 17.87 -15.33 -4.81
C THR A 226 17.67 -14.55 -6.10
N ASP A 227 18.36 -14.94 -7.17
CA ASP A 227 18.16 -14.32 -8.49
C ASP A 227 16.83 -14.71 -9.16
N ASP A 228 16.20 -15.79 -8.70
CA ASP A 228 15.01 -16.35 -9.35
C ASP A 228 13.74 -16.23 -8.51
N TYR A 229 13.84 -16.28 -7.17
CA TYR A 229 12.70 -16.34 -6.27
C TYR A 229 12.99 -15.76 -4.89
N VAL A 230 11.93 -15.56 -4.15
CA VAL A 230 11.95 -15.17 -2.73
C VAL A 230 11.35 -16.29 -1.89
N VAL A 231 11.99 -16.61 -0.77
CA VAL A 231 11.45 -17.52 0.24
C VAL A 231 11.08 -16.73 1.47
N LEU A 232 9.88 -16.99 1.99
CA LEU A 232 9.44 -16.56 3.31
C LEU A 232 9.26 -17.78 4.19
N ALA A 233 9.78 -17.75 5.41
CA ALA A 233 9.54 -18.77 6.42
C ALA A 233 9.12 -18.12 7.73
N ASP A 234 7.93 -18.50 8.20
CA ASP A 234 7.34 -17.98 9.42
C ASP A 234 7.42 -19.00 10.54
N TYR A 235 7.70 -18.53 11.73
CA TYR A 235 7.64 -19.27 12.96
C TYR A 235 6.86 -18.47 14.01
N ASP A 236 5.70 -18.96 14.37
CA ASP A 236 4.78 -18.32 15.31
C ASP A 236 4.56 -19.22 16.51
N LYS A 237 4.62 -18.64 17.71
CA LYS A 237 4.47 -19.39 18.95
C LYS A 237 3.78 -18.57 20.03
N SER A 238 2.70 -19.14 20.62
CA SER A 238 2.13 -18.63 21.86
C SER A 238 3.14 -18.72 23.01
N THR A 239 3.26 -17.67 23.80
CA THR A 239 4.12 -17.67 24.99
C THR A 239 3.53 -18.47 26.16
N GLU A 240 2.21 -18.70 26.15
CA GLU A 240 1.48 -19.43 27.19
C GLU A 240 0.92 -20.78 26.71
N ASN A 241 1.37 -21.28 25.54
CA ASN A 241 0.89 -22.52 24.92
C ASN A 241 -0.62 -22.55 24.65
N LYS A 242 -1.24 -21.41 24.44
CA LYS A 242 -2.64 -21.33 24.00
C LYS A 242 -2.76 -21.63 22.51
N GLN A 243 -3.93 -22.09 22.13
CA GLN A 243 -4.26 -22.29 20.72
C GLN A 243 -4.73 -20.99 20.11
N HIS A 244 -4.19 -20.67 18.93
CA HIS A 244 -4.55 -19.52 18.12
C HIS A 244 -4.82 -19.93 16.68
N ARG A 245 -5.59 -19.12 16.01
CA ARG A 245 -5.69 -19.13 14.57
C ARG A 245 -4.57 -18.25 13.99
N PHE A 246 -3.75 -18.84 13.11
CA PHE A 246 -2.72 -18.13 12.38
C PHE A 246 -3.12 -18.04 10.90
N ASP A 247 -3.26 -16.83 10.40
CA ASP A 247 -3.59 -16.58 9.00
C ASP A 247 -2.40 -15.90 8.31
N LEU A 248 -1.78 -16.60 7.37
CA LEU A 248 -0.79 -15.99 6.47
C LEU A 248 -1.52 -15.28 5.34
N LEU A 249 -1.45 -13.96 5.35
CA LEU A 249 -2.14 -13.10 4.42
C LEU A 249 -1.22 -12.57 3.32
N PHE A 250 -1.75 -12.54 2.10
CA PHE A 250 -1.16 -11.84 0.97
C PHE A 250 -2.19 -10.92 0.34
N GLN A 251 -1.92 -9.64 0.38
CA GLN A 251 -2.74 -8.57 -0.20
C GLN A 251 -2.20 -8.24 -1.59
N ILE A 252 -2.51 -9.11 -2.56
CA ILE A 252 -2.00 -9.01 -3.92
C ILE A 252 -3.17 -9.01 -4.89
N LYS A 253 -3.19 -8.07 -5.83
CA LYS A 253 -4.20 -8.00 -6.88
C LYS A 253 -3.99 -9.03 -7.98
N GLY A 254 -5.06 -9.33 -8.70
CA GLY A 254 -5.02 -10.12 -9.92
C GLY A 254 -4.88 -11.61 -9.70
N LEU A 255 -5.46 -12.15 -8.63
CA LEU A 255 -5.51 -13.59 -8.41
C LEU A 255 -6.20 -14.27 -9.61
N LEU A 256 -5.47 -15.18 -10.26
CA LEU A 256 -5.98 -16.04 -11.35
C LEU A 256 -6.60 -17.32 -10.81
N GLY A 257 -6.03 -17.87 -9.75
CA GLY A 257 -6.55 -19.09 -9.14
C GLY A 257 -5.62 -19.73 -8.13
N LEU A 258 -6.16 -20.75 -7.48
CA LEU A 258 -5.47 -21.63 -6.53
C LEU A 258 -5.42 -23.07 -7.09
N SER A 259 -4.28 -23.73 -6.92
CA SER A 259 -4.12 -25.17 -7.14
C SER A 259 -3.33 -25.82 -6.00
N ALA A 260 -3.58 -27.10 -5.76
CA ALA A 260 -2.87 -27.91 -4.77
C ALA A 260 -2.98 -29.40 -5.19
N ASP A 261 -2.22 -30.29 -4.53
CA ASP A 261 -2.34 -31.73 -4.75
C ASP A 261 -3.77 -32.21 -4.51
N LYS A 262 -4.37 -31.73 -3.45
CA LYS A 262 -5.78 -31.90 -3.17
C LYS A 262 -6.37 -30.56 -2.73
N LYS A 263 -7.44 -30.11 -3.42
CA LYS A 263 -8.18 -28.90 -3.11
C LYS A 263 -9.68 -29.16 -3.21
N GLU A 264 -10.40 -29.00 -2.13
CA GLU A 264 -11.84 -29.17 -2.07
C GLU A 264 -12.48 -27.86 -1.60
N PHE A 265 -13.54 -27.42 -2.28
CA PHE A 265 -14.31 -26.26 -1.86
C PHE A 265 -15.09 -26.59 -0.57
N ILE A 266 -15.02 -25.71 0.40
CA ILE A 266 -15.74 -25.86 1.68
C ILE A 266 -16.99 -24.99 1.69
N SER A 267 -16.80 -23.69 1.53
CA SER A 267 -17.88 -22.71 1.69
C SER A 267 -17.58 -21.39 1.00
N HIS A 268 -18.64 -20.64 0.78
CA HIS A 268 -18.59 -19.23 0.44
C HIS A 268 -19.17 -18.43 1.61
N GLN A 269 -18.50 -17.32 1.97
CA GLN A 269 -18.92 -16.40 3.01
C GLN A 269 -18.90 -14.98 2.48
N ALA A 270 -19.88 -14.17 2.88
CA ALA A 270 -19.94 -12.78 2.47
C ALA A 270 -18.75 -11.96 3.00
N GLN A 271 -18.27 -12.31 4.18
CA GLN A 271 -17.20 -11.61 4.90
C GLN A 271 -16.26 -12.60 5.56
N LEU A 272 -15.01 -12.22 5.78
CA LEU A 272 -14.01 -13.07 6.43
C LEU A 272 -14.36 -13.36 7.91
N ASP A 273 -14.92 -12.37 8.58
CA ASP A 273 -15.47 -12.48 9.92
C ASP A 273 -16.64 -11.50 10.08
N THR A 274 -17.48 -11.72 11.05
CA THR A 274 -18.62 -10.86 11.38
C THR A 274 -18.38 -9.99 12.62
N ASP A 275 -17.25 -10.17 13.30
CA ASP A 275 -16.92 -9.39 14.48
C ASP A 275 -16.65 -7.93 14.14
N ALA A 276 -17.57 -7.07 14.55
CA ALA A 276 -17.51 -5.65 14.28
C ALA A 276 -16.31 -4.92 14.93
N LEU A 277 -15.62 -5.55 15.88
CA LEU A 277 -14.39 -5.01 16.48
C LEU A 277 -13.14 -5.30 15.66
N SER A 278 -13.23 -6.19 14.66
CA SER A 278 -12.16 -6.53 13.75
C SER A 278 -12.30 -5.80 12.42
N ALA A 279 -11.19 -5.60 11.71
CA ALA A 279 -11.20 -5.17 10.32
C ALA A 279 -11.57 -6.32 9.34
N ALA A 280 -11.69 -7.55 9.83
CA ALA A 280 -11.97 -8.73 9.01
C ALA A 280 -13.32 -8.66 8.25
N PRO A 281 -14.39 -8.04 8.75
CA PRO A 281 -15.63 -7.85 7.99
C PRO A 281 -15.46 -7.00 6.72
N LEU A 282 -14.39 -6.23 6.62
CA LEU A 282 -14.09 -5.43 5.43
C LEU A 282 -13.47 -6.25 4.28
N VAL A 283 -13.00 -7.47 4.60
CA VAL A 283 -12.57 -8.44 3.59
C VAL A 283 -13.77 -9.31 3.23
N THR A 284 -14.17 -9.26 1.97
CA THR A 284 -15.45 -9.80 1.47
C THR A 284 -15.27 -10.89 0.42
N ASP A 285 -16.36 -11.51 0.02
CA ASP A 285 -16.39 -12.51 -1.05
C ASP A 285 -15.42 -13.68 -0.81
N ILE A 286 -15.52 -14.28 0.36
CA ILE A 286 -14.57 -15.29 0.83
C ILE A 286 -14.95 -16.69 0.30
N ASN A 287 -14.07 -17.28 -0.48
CA ASN A 287 -14.17 -18.68 -0.87
C ASN A 287 -13.12 -19.50 -0.10
N GLN A 288 -13.59 -20.49 0.65
CA GLN A 288 -12.74 -21.34 1.49
C GLN A 288 -12.54 -22.72 0.87
N TYR A 289 -11.35 -23.22 1.01
CA TYR A 289 -10.93 -24.51 0.48
C TYR A 289 -10.16 -25.31 1.55
N SER A 290 -10.44 -26.62 1.63
CA SER A 290 -9.55 -27.57 2.29
C SER A 290 -8.45 -27.96 1.32
N VAL A 291 -7.19 -27.86 1.72
CA VAL A 291 -6.05 -28.13 0.86
C VAL A 291 -5.04 -29.05 1.54
N THR A 292 -4.42 -29.91 0.74
CA THR A 292 -3.30 -30.78 1.14
C THR A 292 -2.21 -30.69 0.08
N GLY A 293 -0.97 -30.83 0.49
CA GLY A 293 0.17 -30.67 -0.40
C GLY A 293 0.58 -29.20 -0.57
N THR A 294 1.40 -28.94 -1.56
CA THR A 294 1.84 -27.60 -1.91
C THR A 294 0.70 -26.80 -2.51
N LEU A 295 0.33 -25.70 -1.87
CA LEU A 295 -0.65 -24.76 -2.43
C LEU A 295 0.07 -23.75 -3.32
N LYS A 296 -0.38 -23.63 -4.56
CA LYS A 296 0.05 -22.62 -5.51
C LYS A 296 -1.05 -21.58 -5.70
N ALA A 297 -0.73 -20.31 -5.54
CA ALA A 297 -1.57 -19.18 -5.93
C ALA A 297 -0.91 -18.43 -7.07
N SER A 298 -1.63 -18.23 -8.17
CA SER A 298 -1.13 -17.55 -9.38
C SER A 298 -1.79 -16.18 -9.54
N PHE A 299 -0.98 -15.19 -9.85
CA PHE A 299 -1.40 -13.79 -9.99
C PHE A 299 -0.98 -13.22 -11.34
N LEU A 300 -1.78 -12.29 -11.83
CA LEU A 300 -1.49 -11.44 -12.98
C LEU A 300 -1.61 -9.98 -12.59
N THR A 301 -0.49 -9.28 -12.54
CA THR A 301 -0.46 -7.82 -12.38
C THR A 301 -0.36 -7.17 -13.75
N LYS A 302 -1.36 -6.39 -14.11
CA LYS A 302 -1.36 -5.55 -15.31
C LYS A 302 -0.77 -4.20 -14.95
N PHE A 303 0.04 -3.64 -15.85
CA PHE A 303 0.60 -2.31 -15.67
C PHE A 303 0.57 -1.52 -16.96
N GLY A 304 0.63 -0.19 -16.84
CA GLY A 304 0.55 0.74 -17.94
C GLY A 304 -0.48 1.84 -17.71
N PRO A 305 -0.63 2.78 -18.65
CA PRO A 305 -1.53 3.92 -18.50
C PRO A 305 -3.01 3.54 -18.23
N GLU A 306 -3.44 2.40 -18.76
CA GLU A 306 -4.81 1.90 -18.63
C GLU A 306 -4.99 0.93 -17.46
N ALA A 307 -3.92 0.60 -16.76
CA ALA A 307 -4.00 -0.31 -15.63
C ALA A 307 -4.76 0.33 -14.47
N ASP A 308 -5.60 -0.46 -13.81
CA ASP A 308 -6.31 -0.04 -12.60
C ASP A 308 -5.38 -0.01 -11.37
N ASN A 309 -4.11 -0.16 -11.56
CA ASN A 309 -3.09 -0.05 -10.56
C ASN A 309 -2.35 1.28 -10.71
N ARG A 310 -2.41 2.11 -9.69
CA ARG A 310 -1.90 3.47 -9.72
C ARG A 310 -0.38 3.57 -9.88
N GLY A 311 0.38 2.75 -9.16
CA GLY A 311 1.83 2.73 -9.27
C GLY A 311 2.28 2.39 -10.69
N THR A 312 1.54 1.52 -11.38
CA THR A 312 1.87 1.10 -12.74
C THR A 312 1.52 2.14 -13.81
N ARG A 313 0.61 3.08 -13.52
CA ARG A 313 0.27 4.17 -14.46
C ARG A 313 1.40 5.18 -14.62
N MET A 314 2.26 5.31 -13.62
CA MET A 314 3.30 6.33 -13.60
C MET A 314 4.44 6.09 -14.62
N TYR A 315 4.57 4.87 -15.12
CA TYR A 315 5.73 4.49 -15.92
C TYR A 315 5.51 4.49 -17.44
N GLY A 316 4.31 4.80 -17.90
CA GLY A 316 3.99 4.91 -19.32
C GLY A 316 4.10 3.62 -20.15
N GLU A 317 4.70 2.57 -19.61
CA GLU A 317 4.84 1.27 -20.27
C GLU A 317 3.64 0.38 -19.93
N SER A 318 3.23 -0.43 -20.87
CA SER A 318 2.17 -1.43 -20.68
C SER A 318 2.72 -2.84 -20.67
N GLY A 319 2.12 -3.72 -19.90
CA GLY A 319 2.53 -5.13 -19.87
C GLY A 319 1.79 -5.95 -18.82
N ASN A 320 2.20 -7.19 -18.75
CA ASN A 320 1.70 -8.18 -17.80
C ASN A 320 2.85 -8.78 -17.02
N LEU A 321 2.72 -8.85 -15.70
CA LEU A 321 3.62 -9.59 -14.84
C LEU A 321 2.87 -10.74 -14.18
N TYR A 322 3.46 -11.92 -14.25
CA TYR A 322 2.94 -13.11 -13.61
C TYR A 322 3.77 -13.44 -12.36
N MET A 323 3.10 -13.83 -11.31
CA MET A 323 3.73 -14.28 -10.07
C MET A 323 3.02 -15.50 -9.53
N ASP A 324 3.79 -16.49 -9.13
CA ASP A 324 3.31 -17.68 -8.43
C ASP A 324 3.81 -17.65 -6.99
N ILE A 325 2.92 -17.87 -6.04
CA ILE A 325 3.25 -18.10 -4.63
C ILE A 325 3.01 -19.56 -4.31
N TYR A 326 4.04 -20.23 -3.83
CA TYR A 326 3.97 -21.63 -3.38
C TYR A 326 4.01 -21.68 -1.85
N ASN A 327 2.94 -22.13 -1.24
CA ASN A 327 2.93 -22.46 0.18
C ASN A 327 3.22 -23.95 0.35
N ALA A 328 4.49 -24.27 0.59
CA ALA A 328 4.99 -25.64 0.63
C ALA A 328 4.92 -26.28 2.03
N TRP A 329 4.84 -25.47 3.09
CA TRP A 329 4.85 -25.97 4.46
C TRP A 329 3.81 -25.22 5.33
N PRO A 330 3.16 -25.90 6.26
CA PRO A 330 3.17 -27.34 6.52
C PRO A 330 2.43 -28.12 5.42
N ASN A 331 2.97 -29.28 5.06
CA ASN A 331 2.36 -30.18 4.09
C ASN A 331 1.30 -31.07 4.76
N ILE A 332 0.35 -30.45 5.41
CA ILE A 332 -0.80 -31.07 6.09
C ILE A 332 -2.08 -30.43 5.58
N GLN A 333 -3.19 -31.02 5.94
CA GLN A 333 -4.48 -30.41 5.63
C GLN A 333 -4.63 -29.07 6.34
N ARG A 334 -4.98 -28.03 5.60
CA ARG A 334 -5.19 -26.66 6.08
C ARG A 334 -6.33 -26.00 5.32
N ILE A 335 -6.77 -24.88 5.81
CA ILE A 335 -7.72 -24.02 5.12
C ILE A 335 -6.96 -22.98 4.32
N ALA A 336 -7.27 -22.87 3.04
CA ALA A 336 -6.89 -21.74 2.21
C ALA A 336 -8.15 -20.96 1.85
N TYR A 337 -8.02 -19.67 1.67
CA TYR A 337 -9.14 -18.86 1.21
C TYR A 337 -8.69 -17.75 0.26
N THR A 338 -9.63 -17.30 -0.54
CA THR A 338 -9.51 -16.10 -1.37
C THR A 338 -10.58 -15.12 -0.94
N GLY A 339 -10.34 -13.85 -1.15
CA GLY A 339 -11.31 -12.80 -0.82
C GLY A 339 -11.02 -11.52 -1.57
N ARG A 340 -11.82 -10.51 -1.31
CA ARG A 340 -11.66 -9.15 -1.81
C ARG A 340 -11.37 -8.22 -0.66
N ALA A 341 -10.21 -7.59 -0.70
CA ALA A 341 -9.89 -6.47 0.17
C ALA A 341 -10.63 -5.20 -0.30
N PRO A 342 -10.87 -4.23 0.59
CA PRO A 342 -11.40 -2.93 0.19
C PRO A 342 -10.50 -2.27 -0.86
N GLU A 343 -11.12 -1.71 -1.88
CA GLU A 343 -10.43 -0.99 -2.94
C GLU A 343 -10.83 0.49 -2.95
N ASP A 344 -9.86 1.37 -3.16
CA ASP A 344 -10.13 2.78 -3.42
C ASP A 344 -10.52 2.95 -4.90
N HIS A 345 -11.78 3.17 -5.14
CA HIS A 345 -12.29 3.40 -6.49
C HIS A 345 -11.97 4.80 -7.02
N GLY A 346 -11.15 5.56 -6.31
CA GLY A 346 -10.71 6.89 -6.75
C GLY A 346 -11.78 7.98 -6.70
N THR A 347 -13.03 7.61 -6.37
CA THR A 347 -14.15 8.55 -6.37
C THR A 347 -14.08 9.59 -5.28
N GLN A 348 -13.37 9.31 -4.19
CA GLN A 348 -13.20 10.23 -3.06
C GLN A 348 -12.17 11.33 -3.28
N ARG A 349 -11.42 11.27 -4.35
CA ARG A 349 -10.27 12.15 -4.58
C ARG A 349 -10.32 12.88 -5.90
N ASN A 350 -11.40 12.72 -6.62
CA ASN A 350 -11.53 13.35 -7.91
C ASN A 350 -11.77 14.85 -7.72
N LEU A 351 -11.01 15.62 -8.46
CA LEU A 351 -11.32 17.00 -8.72
C LEU A 351 -12.42 16.99 -9.78
N LYS A 352 -13.63 17.37 -9.42
CA LYS A 352 -14.70 17.58 -10.38
C LYS A 352 -14.60 18.97 -10.96
N TYR A 353 -14.84 19.08 -12.24
CA TYR A 353 -15.10 20.37 -12.89
C TYR A 353 -16.49 20.39 -13.48
N MET A 354 -17.09 21.54 -13.50
CA MET A 354 -18.41 21.79 -14.06
C MET A 354 -18.39 23.06 -14.90
N VAL A 355 -19.10 23.01 -16.01
CA VAL A 355 -19.37 24.15 -16.88
C VAL A 355 -20.86 24.37 -16.91
N GLU A 356 -21.30 25.51 -16.48
CA GLU A 356 -22.72 25.87 -16.42
C GLU A 356 -23.00 27.12 -17.24
N GLY A 357 -24.11 27.11 -17.97
CA GLY A 357 -24.63 28.26 -18.69
C GLY A 357 -25.98 28.70 -18.09
N ASP A 358 -26.06 29.94 -17.61
CA ASP A 358 -27.24 30.49 -16.95
C ASP A 358 -27.82 29.59 -15.83
N GLY A 359 -26.91 28.88 -15.09
CA GLY A 359 -27.27 27.96 -14.03
C GLY A 359 -27.64 26.55 -14.49
N LYS A 360 -27.54 26.24 -15.76
CA LYS A 360 -27.78 24.90 -16.31
C LYS A 360 -26.45 24.22 -16.60
N LEU A 361 -26.30 22.97 -16.16
CA LEU A 361 -25.11 22.17 -16.45
C LEU A 361 -24.97 21.90 -17.95
N LEU A 362 -23.84 22.27 -18.52
CA LEU A 362 -23.48 22.05 -19.93
C LEU A 362 -22.47 20.92 -20.08
N ALA A 363 -21.49 20.85 -19.18
CA ALA A 363 -20.50 19.78 -19.14
C ALA A 363 -20.00 19.56 -17.71
N GLU A 364 -19.64 18.33 -17.40
CA GLU A 364 -18.93 17.97 -16.19
C GLU A 364 -17.89 16.89 -16.46
N GLY A 365 -16.90 16.82 -15.62
CA GLY A 365 -15.90 15.76 -15.66
C GLY A 365 -15.09 15.70 -14.38
N SER A 366 -14.21 14.74 -14.32
CA SER A 366 -13.36 14.57 -13.13
C SER A 366 -11.96 14.10 -13.50
N PHE A 367 -11.00 14.54 -12.69
CA PHE A 367 -9.61 14.08 -12.74
C PHE A 367 -9.28 13.32 -11.47
N GLY A 368 -8.57 12.20 -11.59
CA GLY A 368 -8.08 11.43 -10.45
C GLY A 368 -7.14 12.26 -9.56
N ALA A 369 -7.06 11.88 -8.31
CA ALA A 369 -6.39 12.66 -7.26
C ALA A 369 -4.93 13.00 -7.48
N TRP A 370 -4.23 12.26 -8.32
CA TRP A 370 -2.78 12.30 -8.41
C TRP A 370 -2.25 12.32 -9.84
N ILE A 371 -3.14 12.43 -10.78
CA ILE A 371 -2.78 12.47 -12.20
C ILE A 371 -2.84 13.93 -12.61
N LEU A 372 -1.75 14.41 -13.16
CA LEU A 372 -1.82 15.57 -14.04
C LEU A 372 -2.65 15.09 -15.22
N GLY A 373 -3.89 15.53 -15.27
CA GLY A 373 -4.83 15.17 -16.33
C GLY A 373 -5.16 16.41 -17.13
N GLU A 374 -5.25 16.23 -18.40
CA GLU A 374 -5.80 17.22 -19.34
C GLU A 374 -7.20 16.75 -19.74
N GLY A 375 -8.13 17.67 -19.82
CA GLY A 375 -9.48 17.44 -20.32
C GLY A 375 -9.88 18.54 -21.27
N LYS A 376 -10.41 18.18 -22.42
CA LYS A 376 -11.00 19.14 -23.37
C LYS A 376 -12.49 19.26 -23.06
N VAL A 377 -12.95 20.49 -22.98
CA VAL A 377 -14.36 20.83 -22.86
C VAL A 377 -14.75 21.59 -24.13
N ASP A 378 -15.76 21.08 -24.80
CA ASP A 378 -16.31 21.69 -26.01
C ASP A 378 -17.84 21.70 -25.85
N VAL A 379 -18.43 22.87 -25.72
CA VAL A 379 -19.86 23.02 -25.41
C VAL A 379 -20.47 24.15 -26.22
N ASP A 380 -21.68 23.94 -26.71
CA ASP A 380 -22.46 25.00 -27.34
C ASP A 380 -23.01 25.95 -26.28
N ILE A 381 -22.57 27.18 -26.35
CA ILE A 381 -22.99 28.29 -25.47
C ILE A 381 -23.93 29.28 -26.15
N THR A 382 -24.53 28.90 -27.25
CA THR A 382 -25.46 29.76 -28.01
C THR A 382 -26.60 30.20 -27.12
N GLY A 383 -26.79 31.52 -26.97
CA GLY A 383 -27.83 32.11 -26.15
C GLY A 383 -27.54 32.19 -24.66
N ILE A 384 -26.41 31.65 -24.18
CA ILE A 384 -25.98 31.75 -22.79
C ILE A 384 -25.49 33.18 -22.52
N ARG A 385 -25.97 33.78 -21.43
CA ARG A 385 -25.57 35.11 -20.98
C ARG A 385 -24.46 35.05 -19.93
N LYS A 386 -24.46 34.00 -19.11
CA LYS A 386 -23.50 33.82 -18.04
C LYS A 386 -22.93 32.41 -18.08
N LEU A 387 -21.66 32.29 -18.38
CA LEU A 387 -20.91 31.05 -18.26
C LEU A 387 -20.24 30.99 -16.88
N THR A 388 -20.41 29.86 -16.18
CA THR A 388 -19.79 29.62 -14.89
C THR A 388 -18.91 28.39 -15.01
N LEU A 389 -17.61 28.56 -14.72
CA LEU A 389 -16.64 27.48 -14.63
C LEU A 389 -16.37 27.24 -13.15
N SER A 390 -16.62 26.03 -12.68
CA SER A 390 -16.43 25.69 -11.26
C SER A 390 -15.66 24.39 -11.08
N SER A 391 -15.04 24.25 -9.93
CA SER A 391 -14.40 23.01 -9.53
C SER A 391 -14.77 22.68 -8.08
N ALA A 392 -14.91 21.40 -7.80
CA ALA A 392 -15.18 20.88 -6.47
C ALA A 392 -14.27 19.71 -6.16
N THR A 393 -13.79 19.67 -4.92
CA THR A 393 -13.10 18.50 -4.37
C THR A 393 -13.94 17.91 -3.26
N GLN A 394 -13.96 16.61 -3.14
CA GLN A 394 -14.72 15.94 -2.08
C GLN A 394 -14.07 16.04 -0.69
N HIS A 395 -12.86 16.57 -0.57
CA HIS A 395 -12.15 16.71 0.68
C HIS A 395 -11.83 18.19 0.98
N ALA A 396 -12.45 18.71 2.00
CA ALA A 396 -12.32 20.10 2.44
C ALA A 396 -10.89 20.51 2.86
N ASN A 397 -9.99 19.58 3.14
CA ASN A 397 -8.71 19.87 3.78
C ASN A 397 -7.48 19.82 2.86
N ARG A 398 -7.64 19.60 1.56
CA ARG A 398 -6.51 19.67 0.60
C ARG A 398 -6.93 20.41 -0.65
N SER A 399 -6.39 21.59 -0.82
CA SER A 399 -6.55 22.36 -2.04
C SER A 399 -5.96 21.59 -3.23
N LYS A 400 -6.76 21.37 -4.24
CA LYS A 400 -6.31 21.00 -5.57
C LYS A 400 -6.56 22.19 -6.47
N THR A 401 -5.66 22.40 -7.41
CA THR A 401 -5.75 23.50 -8.35
C THR A 401 -6.17 22.96 -9.70
N LEU A 402 -7.24 23.49 -10.24
CA LEU A 402 -7.65 23.32 -11.61
C LEU A 402 -7.29 24.59 -12.37
N PHE A 403 -6.57 24.43 -13.45
CA PHE A 403 -6.29 25.52 -14.39
C PHE A 403 -7.21 25.37 -15.59
N TRP A 404 -7.94 26.42 -15.91
CA TRP A 404 -8.64 26.57 -17.16
C TRP A 404 -7.67 27.24 -18.14
N ALA A 405 -7.14 26.45 -19.05
CA ALA A 405 -6.18 26.91 -20.05
C ALA A 405 -6.83 26.97 -21.43
N GLU A 406 -6.32 27.81 -22.29
CA GLU A 406 -6.74 27.92 -23.69
C GLU A 406 -8.27 28.06 -23.87
N ALA A 407 -8.89 28.83 -23.00
CA ALA A 407 -10.33 29.10 -23.13
C ALA A 407 -10.58 29.97 -24.37
N VAL A 408 -11.22 29.39 -25.36
CA VAL A 408 -11.53 30.04 -26.64
C VAL A 408 -13.03 30.07 -26.83
N LEU A 409 -13.56 31.20 -27.23
CA LEU A 409 -14.95 31.37 -27.66
C LEU A 409 -14.96 31.46 -29.18
N GLU A 410 -15.60 30.49 -29.83
CA GLU A 410 -15.73 30.47 -31.28
C GLU A 410 -17.15 30.89 -31.70
N THR A 411 -17.24 31.76 -32.67
CA THR A 411 -18.50 32.06 -33.31
C THR A 411 -18.82 31.01 -34.40
N LYS A 412 -20.09 30.88 -34.79
CA LYS A 412 -20.52 29.90 -35.81
C LYS A 412 -19.80 30.01 -37.15
N ASP A 413 -19.22 31.13 -37.46
CA ASP A 413 -18.39 31.42 -38.64
C ASP A 413 -16.90 31.23 -38.40
N GLY A 414 -16.52 30.61 -37.27
CA GLY A 414 -15.13 30.23 -36.96
C GLY A 414 -14.21 31.41 -36.57
N LYS A 415 -14.77 32.56 -36.22
CA LYS A 415 -14.00 33.69 -35.69
C LYS A 415 -13.76 33.48 -34.19
N GLN A 416 -12.54 33.61 -33.79
CA GLN A 416 -12.12 33.52 -32.37
C GLN A 416 -12.11 34.88 -31.71
#